data_94645f7fa10b30e6f68c5091d1dd1ef2
#
_entry.id   94645f7fa10b30e6f68c5091d1dd1ef2
#
_cell.length_a   1.000
_cell.length_b   1.000
_cell.length_c   1.000
_cell.angle_alpha   90.00
_cell.angle_beta   90.00
_cell.angle_gamma   90.00
#
_symmetry.space_group_name_H-M   'P 1'
#
loop_
_entity.id
_entity.type
_entity.pdbx_description
1 polymer ?
#
loop_
_entity_poly.entity_id
_entity_poly.type
_entity_poly.pdbx_seq_one_letter_code
_entity_poly.pdbx_strand_id
1 'polypeptide(L)'
;LMHDIGKYSEAFQQRIRGKAIQVDHSTAGTLEAQKCGQSAAAFCIAGHHRGLPDRGSRMDSAQSTTLLGRLKRRPGIEIEPYAAFRNEISVPACGAGPALTSPEAAFFYTHMLYSCLVDADWLDTERFMQNGTVDRKCGEALPVLMRRLEKYAAKWWDSREALNQRRTKILRQLMQAGEKPQGLYTLTVPTGGG
;
A
#
# COMPACT_ATOMS: atom_id res chain seq x y z
N LEU A 1 6.63 7.15 9.96
CA LEU A 1 7.07 7.34 11.34
C LEU A 1 6.13 6.66 12.35
N MET A 2 4.81 6.91 12.32
CA MET A 2 3.85 6.38 13.31
C MET A 2 3.37 4.95 13.05
N HIS A 3 3.50 4.40 11.84
CA HIS A 3 2.87 3.13 11.48
C HIS A 3 3.33 1.95 12.34
N ASP A 4 4.56 2.00 12.79
CA ASP A 4 5.24 0.92 13.50
C ASP A 4 5.49 1.17 15.00
N ILE A 5 4.96 2.24 15.58
CA ILE A 5 5.22 2.54 17.02
C ILE A 5 4.72 1.46 17.98
N GLY A 6 3.79 0.62 17.56
CA GLY A 6 3.38 -0.56 18.33
C GLY A 6 4.48 -1.62 18.48
N LYS A 7 5.53 -1.55 17.66
CA LYS A 7 6.73 -2.41 17.80
C LYS A 7 7.51 -2.10 19.08
N TYR A 8 7.31 -0.94 19.70
CA TYR A 8 7.89 -0.58 21.01
C TYR A 8 7.21 -1.28 22.20
N SER A 9 6.16 -2.04 21.98
CA SER A 9 5.57 -2.86 23.05
C SER A 9 6.50 -4.00 23.44
N GLU A 10 6.53 -4.33 24.74
CA GLU A 10 7.38 -5.43 25.25
C GLU A 10 7.03 -6.77 24.58
N ALA A 11 5.75 -7.05 24.36
CA ALA A 11 5.32 -8.25 23.67
C ALA A 11 5.90 -8.34 22.25
N PHE A 12 5.92 -7.22 21.48
CA PHE A 12 6.52 -7.21 20.15
C PHE A 12 8.04 -7.41 20.23
N GLN A 13 8.72 -6.80 21.20
CA GLN A 13 10.15 -7.00 21.42
C GLN A 13 10.48 -8.47 21.74
N GLN A 14 9.63 -9.13 22.52
CA GLN A 14 9.78 -10.57 22.79
C GLN A 14 9.57 -11.41 21.51
N ARG A 15 8.64 -11.02 20.64
CA ARG A 15 8.45 -11.67 19.34
C ARG A 15 9.70 -11.57 18.48
N ILE A 16 10.35 -10.40 18.39
CA ILE A 16 11.61 -10.24 17.63
C ILE A 16 12.70 -11.14 18.19
N ARG A 17 12.72 -11.37 19.51
CA ARG A 17 13.66 -12.27 20.17
C ARG A 17 13.31 -13.76 20.06
N GLY A 18 12.32 -14.11 19.23
CA GLY A 18 11.98 -15.49 18.87
C GLY A 18 10.80 -16.09 19.64
N LYS A 19 10.08 -15.34 20.47
CA LYS A 19 8.83 -15.86 21.06
C LYS A 19 7.72 -15.94 20.02
N ALA A 20 7.03 -17.08 19.95
CA ALA A 20 5.91 -17.31 19.03
C ALA A 20 4.62 -16.66 19.56
N ILE A 21 4.54 -15.32 19.53
CA ILE A 21 3.36 -14.55 19.95
C ILE A 21 2.87 -13.67 18.80
N GLN A 22 1.56 -13.51 18.69
CA GLN A 22 0.95 -12.62 17.73
C GLN A 22 0.63 -11.27 18.40
N VAL A 23 1.14 -10.17 17.85
CA VAL A 23 0.96 -8.83 18.42
C VAL A 23 0.42 -7.89 17.36
N ASP A 24 -0.63 -7.15 17.70
CA ASP A 24 -1.15 -6.05 16.89
C ASP A 24 -0.32 -4.79 17.15
N HIS A 25 0.58 -4.46 16.24
CA HIS A 25 1.41 -3.25 16.35
C HIS A 25 0.84 -2.07 15.54
N SER A 26 -0.03 -2.31 14.56
CA SER A 26 -0.57 -1.26 13.71
C SER A 26 -1.60 -0.38 14.42
N THR A 27 -2.38 -0.95 15.34
CA THR A 27 -3.40 -0.19 16.07
C THR A 27 -2.81 0.93 16.94
N ALA A 28 -1.61 0.76 17.49
CA ALA A 28 -0.92 1.82 18.23
C ALA A 28 -0.73 3.10 17.39
N GLY A 29 -0.17 2.96 16.19
CA GLY A 29 -0.02 4.07 15.25
C GLY A 29 -1.34 4.64 14.76
N THR A 30 -2.35 3.80 14.57
CA THR A 30 -3.71 4.22 14.23
C THR A 30 -4.29 5.16 15.29
N LEU A 31 -4.14 4.82 16.57
CA LEU A 31 -4.62 5.63 17.68
C LEU A 31 -3.90 6.97 17.78
N GLU A 32 -2.58 6.99 17.65
CA GLU A 32 -1.80 8.24 17.70
C GLU A 32 -2.12 9.15 16.51
N ALA A 33 -2.23 8.61 15.29
CA ALA A 33 -2.63 9.37 14.12
C ALA A 33 -4.03 9.98 14.28
N GLN A 34 -4.98 9.22 14.84
CA GLN A 34 -6.33 9.71 15.12
C GLN A 34 -6.33 10.83 16.18
N LYS A 35 -5.52 10.73 17.24
CA LYS A 35 -5.35 11.79 18.24
C LYS A 35 -4.80 13.09 17.63
N CYS A 36 -3.96 12.98 16.62
CA CYS A 36 -3.46 14.12 15.84
C CYS A 36 -4.48 14.67 14.81
N GLY A 37 -5.72 14.16 14.78
CA GLY A 37 -6.74 14.59 13.80
C GLY A 37 -6.50 14.06 12.38
N GLN A 38 -5.56 13.12 12.18
CA GLN A 38 -5.16 12.60 10.88
C GLN A 38 -5.91 11.29 10.55
N SER A 39 -7.22 11.37 10.33
CA SER A 39 -8.07 10.17 10.15
C SER A 39 -7.70 9.34 8.92
N ALA A 40 -7.31 9.96 7.80
CA ALA A 40 -6.85 9.22 6.62
C ALA A 40 -5.54 8.46 6.89
N ALA A 41 -4.59 9.10 7.60
CA ALA A 41 -3.36 8.43 8.02
C ALA A 41 -3.64 7.29 9.00
N ALA A 42 -4.55 7.48 9.96
CA ALA A 42 -4.98 6.42 10.87
C ALA A 42 -5.54 5.21 10.11
N PHE A 43 -6.32 5.46 9.06
CA PHE A 43 -6.87 4.41 8.21
C PHE A 43 -5.78 3.65 7.45
N CYS A 44 -4.84 4.38 6.84
CA CYS A 44 -3.70 3.79 6.13
C CYS A 44 -2.82 2.94 7.07
N ILE A 45 -2.51 3.47 8.26
CA ILE A 45 -1.71 2.77 9.27
C ILE A 45 -2.41 1.49 9.74
N ALA A 46 -3.73 1.52 9.94
CA ALA A 46 -4.48 0.33 10.32
C ALA A 46 -4.33 -0.82 9.31
N GLY A 47 -4.12 -0.49 8.04
CA GLY A 47 -4.09 -1.43 6.92
C GLY A 47 -2.72 -1.78 6.35
N HIS A 48 -1.62 -1.15 6.75
CA HIS A 48 -0.35 -1.18 6.01
C HIS A 48 0.24 -2.57 5.73
N HIS A 49 -0.11 -3.60 6.52
CA HIS A 49 0.32 -4.98 6.28
C HIS A 49 -0.72 -5.88 5.60
N ARG A 50 -2.01 -5.53 5.66
CA ARG A 50 -3.08 -6.44 5.24
C ARG A 50 -4.09 -5.85 4.26
N GLY A 51 -3.88 -4.62 3.84
CA GLY A 51 -4.84 -3.84 3.07
C GLY A 51 -5.72 -2.97 3.97
N LEU A 52 -6.32 -1.95 3.37
CA LEU A 52 -7.21 -1.04 4.09
C LEU A 52 -8.38 -1.84 4.70
N PRO A 53 -8.63 -1.75 6.01
CA PRO A 53 -9.75 -2.44 6.63
C PRO A 53 -11.08 -1.79 6.25
N ASP A 54 -12.19 -2.47 6.51
CA ASP A 54 -13.48 -1.80 6.48
C ASP A 54 -13.51 -0.67 7.51
N ARG A 55 -14.20 0.42 7.16
CA ARG A 55 -14.38 1.53 8.11
C ARG A 55 -15.12 1.08 9.36
N GLY A 56 -16.11 0.22 9.19
CA GLY A 56 -16.99 -0.23 10.26
C GLY A 56 -18.05 0.79 10.66
N SER A 57 -18.74 0.51 11.74
CA SER A 57 -19.83 1.30 12.29
C SER A 57 -19.56 1.76 13.73
N ARG A 58 -20.38 2.70 14.22
CA ARG A 58 -20.32 3.14 15.63
C ARG A 58 -20.67 2.02 16.62
N MET A 59 -21.35 0.97 16.15
CA MET A 59 -21.76 -0.17 16.96
C MET A 59 -20.64 -1.22 17.12
N ASP A 60 -19.59 -1.15 16.31
CA ASP A 60 -18.47 -2.10 16.39
C ASP A 60 -17.81 -2.06 17.76
N SER A 61 -17.47 -3.22 18.30
CA SER A 61 -16.72 -3.36 19.55
C SER A 61 -15.22 -3.19 19.34
N ALA A 62 -14.44 -3.09 20.41
CA ALA A 62 -12.97 -3.06 20.35
C ALA A 62 -12.36 -4.34 19.77
N GLN A 63 -13.10 -5.46 19.76
CA GLN A 63 -12.68 -6.73 19.15
C GLN A 63 -12.85 -6.75 17.63
N SER A 64 -13.66 -5.85 17.08
CA SER A 64 -13.85 -5.75 15.62
C SER A 64 -12.54 -5.36 14.93
N THR A 65 -12.33 -5.92 13.73
CA THR A 65 -11.11 -5.64 12.92
C THR A 65 -11.22 -4.36 12.10
N THR A 66 -12.39 -3.73 12.08
CA THR A 66 -12.67 -2.48 11.38
C THR A 66 -11.89 -1.30 11.96
N LEU A 67 -11.77 -0.21 11.22
CA LEU A 67 -11.13 1.00 11.72
C LEU A 67 -11.80 1.51 13.01
N LEU A 68 -13.13 1.66 13.00
CA LEU A 68 -13.87 2.18 14.16
C LEU A 68 -13.79 1.24 15.38
N GLY A 69 -13.73 -0.08 15.15
CA GLY A 69 -13.45 -1.03 16.23
C GLY A 69 -12.05 -0.86 16.81
N ARG A 70 -11.02 -0.75 15.97
CA ARG A 70 -9.64 -0.53 16.42
C ARG A 70 -9.47 0.78 17.19
N LEU A 71 -10.16 1.86 16.78
CA LEU A 71 -10.12 3.15 17.48
C LEU A 71 -10.73 3.12 18.90
N LYS A 72 -11.46 2.07 19.26
CA LYS A 72 -11.99 1.85 20.62
C LYS A 72 -11.02 1.08 21.53
N ARG A 73 -9.93 0.54 20.99
CA ARG A 73 -8.94 -0.22 21.76
C ARG A 73 -8.15 0.69 22.68
N ARG A 74 -7.84 0.18 23.87
CA ARG A 74 -7.10 0.91 24.90
C ARG A 74 -5.79 0.20 25.20
N PRO A 75 -4.67 0.96 25.28
CA PRO A 75 -3.40 0.40 25.69
C PRO A 75 -3.47 -0.23 27.08
N GLY A 76 -2.91 -1.41 27.23
CA GLY A 76 -2.95 -2.19 28.48
C GLY A 76 -4.23 -3.00 28.70
N ILE A 77 -5.20 -2.94 27.79
CA ILE A 77 -6.46 -3.70 27.85
C ILE A 77 -6.65 -4.52 26.58
N GLU A 78 -6.92 -3.88 25.44
CA GLU A 78 -7.13 -4.56 24.16
C GLU A 78 -5.88 -4.61 23.28
N ILE A 79 -4.91 -3.71 23.53
CA ILE A 79 -3.59 -3.73 22.89
C ILE A 79 -2.49 -3.53 23.93
N GLU A 80 -1.30 -3.96 23.60
CA GLU A 80 -0.12 -3.80 24.45
C GLU A 80 0.23 -2.33 24.69
N PRO A 81 0.76 -1.97 25.88
CA PRO A 81 1.33 -0.65 26.11
C PRO A 81 2.49 -0.38 25.13
N TYR A 82 2.50 0.80 24.53
CA TYR A 82 3.49 1.18 23.51
C TYR A 82 4.15 2.55 23.78
N ALA A 83 3.91 3.16 24.93
CA ALA A 83 4.37 4.51 25.25
C ALA A 83 5.89 4.72 25.14
N ALA A 84 6.68 3.64 25.21
CA ALA A 84 8.13 3.65 25.15
C ALA A 84 8.68 4.31 23.84
N PHE A 85 7.89 4.32 22.75
CA PHE A 85 8.28 5.00 21.52
C PHE A 85 8.63 6.48 21.71
N ARG A 86 8.03 7.14 22.72
CA ARG A 86 8.25 8.57 23.01
C ARG A 86 9.66 8.89 23.49
N ASN A 87 10.42 7.88 23.88
CA ASN A 87 11.82 8.05 24.28
C ASN A 87 12.74 8.26 23.06
N GLU A 88 12.31 7.82 21.88
CA GLU A 88 13.12 7.86 20.65
C GLU A 88 12.44 8.66 19.53
N ILE A 89 11.11 8.66 19.48
CA ILE A 89 10.34 9.27 18.41
C ILE A 89 9.51 10.44 18.93
N SER A 90 9.83 11.63 18.46
CA SER A 90 8.96 12.80 18.60
C SER A 90 7.93 12.80 17.48
N VAL A 91 6.65 12.75 17.84
CA VAL A 91 5.57 12.92 16.85
C VAL A 91 5.48 14.41 16.51
N PRO A 92 5.73 14.80 15.26
CA PRO A 92 5.64 16.21 14.88
C PRO A 92 4.20 16.72 15.04
N ALA A 93 4.06 18.00 15.30
CA ALA A 93 2.75 18.64 15.27
C ALA A 93 2.14 18.43 13.87
N CYS A 94 1.04 17.71 13.81
CA CYS A 94 0.34 17.46 12.55
C CYS A 94 -0.45 18.71 12.20
N GLY A 95 -0.14 19.31 11.04
CA GLY A 95 -0.99 20.34 10.44
C GLY A 95 -2.36 19.81 10.06
N ALA A 96 -3.29 20.70 9.76
CA ALA A 96 -4.57 20.29 9.20
C ALA A 96 -4.35 19.52 7.89
N GLY A 97 -5.01 18.39 7.72
CA GLY A 97 -5.01 17.66 6.46
C GLY A 97 -5.71 18.48 5.35
N PRO A 98 -5.60 18.04 4.10
CA PRO A 98 -6.26 18.74 2.99
C PRO A 98 -7.78 18.75 3.21
N ALA A 99 -8.44 19.83 2.79
CA ALA A 99 -9.88 19.90 2.76
C ALA A 99 -10.40 18.97 1.65
N LEU A 100 -10.94 17.82 2.03
CA LEU A 100 -11.52 16.85 1.11
C LEU A 100 -12.99 17.20 0.88
N THR A 101 -13.30 17.69 -0.31
CA THR A 101 -14.60 18.26 -0.63
C THR A 101 -15.65 17.25 -1.10
N SER A 102 -15.23 16.03 -1.43
CA SER A 102 -16.13 14.97 -1.87
C SER A 102 -15.68 13.58 -1.38
N PRO A 103 -16.59 12.59 -1.34
CA PRO A 103 -16.24 11.19 -1.05
C PRO A 103 -15.19 10.63 -2.01
N GLU A 104 -15.23 10.99 -3.28
CA GLU A 104 -14.28 10.53 -4.31
C GLU A 104 -12.88 11.11 -4.04
N ALA A 105 -12.81 12.40 -3.67
CA ALA A 105 -11.54 13.03 -3.28
C ALA A 105 -10.97 12.37 -2.03
N ALA A 106 -11.80 12.05 -1.05
CA ALA A 106 -11.39 11.35 0.17
C ALA A 106 -10.91 9.94 -0.13
N PHE A 107 -11.59 9.21 -1.00
CA PHE A 107 -11.20 7.88 -1.47
C PHE A 107 -9.84 7.94 -2.17
N PHE A 108 -9.69 8.80 -3.16
CA PHE A 108 -8.44 8.94 -3.92
C PHE A 108 -7.27 9.34 -3.00
N TYR A 109 -7.47 10.35 -2.15
CA TYR A 109 -6.45 10.80 -1.19
C TYR A 109 -5.99 9.67 -0.26
N THR A 110 -6.94 8.91 0.30
CA THR A 110 -6.64 7.79 1.19
C THR A 110 -5.83 6.71 0.47
N HIS A 111 -6.19 6.35 -0.77
CA HIS A 111 -5.48 5.34 -1.55
C HIS A 111 -4.08 5.81 -1.94
N MET A 112 -3.91 7.07 -2.32
CA MET A 112 -2.59 7.63 -2.60
C MET A 112 -1.71 7.65 -1.37
N LEU A 113 -2.25 8.09 -0.23
CA LEU A 113 -1.53 8.10 1.04
C LEU A 113 -1.14 6.68 1.49
N TYR A 114 -2.04 5.71 1.31
CA TYR A 114 -1.78 4.30 1.58
C TYR A 114 -0.66 3.75 0.69
N SER A 115 -0.72 4.02 -0.61
CA SER A 115 0.33 3.63 -1.56
C SER A 115 1.68 4.21 -1.17
N CYS A 116 1.74 5.50 -0.85
CA CYS A 116 2.98 6.14 -0.38
C CYS A 116 3.51 5.53 0.92
N LEU A 117 2.64 5.19 1.87
CA LEU A 117 3.04 4.56 3.12
C LEU A 117 3.66 3.19 2.89
N VAL A 118 2.99 2.34 2.11
CA VAL A 118 3.45 0.98 1.81
C VAL A 118 4.75 1.02 1.01
N ASP A 119 4.85 1.91 0.02
CA ASP A 119 6.06 2.09 -0.78
C ASP A 119 7.24 2.53 0.10
N ALA A 120 7.02 3.53 0.98
CA ALA A 120 8.05 4.01 1.89
C ALA A 120 8.54 2.93 2.87
N ASP A 121 7.64 2.11 3.42
CA ASP A 121 7.96 1.00 4.31
C ASP A 121 8.82 -0.07 3.59
N TRP A 122 8.46 -0.40 2.35
CA TRP A 122 9.24 -1.30 1.51
C TRP A 122 10.62 -0.75 1.17
N LEU A 123 10.68 0.53 0.79
CA LEU A 123 11.93 1.20 0.44
C LEU A 123 12.91 1.29 1.63
N ASP A 124 12.38 1.54 2.82
CA ASP A 124 13.18 1.61 4.04
C ASP A 124 13.70 0.21 4.43
N THR A 125 12.85 -0.81 4.33
CA THR A 125 13.23 -2.21 4.55
C THR A 125 14.31 -2.65 3.55
N GLU A 126 14.15 -2.35 2.26
CA GLU A 126 15.13 -2.66 1.23
C GLU A 126 16.48 -1.98 1.52
N ARG A 127 16.43 -0.69 1.86
CA ARG A 127 17.62 0.08 2.23
C ARG A 127 18.35 -0.53 3.43
N PHE A 128 17.59 -0.94 4.45
CA PHE A 128 18.16 -1.61 5.63
C PHE A 128 18.83 -2.94 5.26
N MET A 129 18.17 -3.77 4.47
CA MET A 129 18.69 -5.08 4.05
C MET A 129 19.92 -4.98 3.14
N GLN A 130 20.09 -3.87 2.42
CA GLN A 130 21.22 -3.59 1.53
C GLN A 130 22.30 -2.69 2.15
N ASN A 131 22.33 -2.58 3.48
CA ASN A 131 23.33 -1.78 4.21
C ASN A 131 23.39 -0.31 3.77
N GLY A 132 22.24 0.28 3.47
CA GLY A 132 22.07 1.72 3.26
C GLY A 132 22.23 2.21 1.82
N THR A 133 22.72 1.41 0.89
CA THR A 133 22.86 1.80 -0.53
C THR A 133 22.00 0.93 -1.43
N VAL A 134 20.95 1.52 -2.00
CA VAL A 134 20.17 0.89 -3.05
C VAL A 134 20.50 1.56 -4.37
N ASP A 135 21.23 0.86 -5.25
CA ASP A 135 21.49 1.33 -6.62
C ASP A 135 20.21 1.14 -7.46
N ARG A 136 19.38 2.17 -7.50
CA ARG A 136 18.22 2.21 -8.38
C ARG A 136 18.61 2.81 -9.72
N LYS A 137 19.25 1.99 -10.54
CA LYS A 137 19.48 2.37 -11.94
C LYS A 137 18.11 2.62 -12.58
N CYS A 138 17.95 3.77 -13.19
CA CYS A 138 16.90 3.96 -14.17
C CYS A 138 17.00 2.81 -15.16
N GLY A 139 15.90 2.06 -15.33
CA GLY A 139 15.86 0.98 -16.29
C GLY A 139 16.29 1.45 -17.67
N GLU A 140 16.39 0.53 -18.61
CA GLU A 140 16.72 0.88 -19.99
C GLU A 140 15.71 1.87 -20.56
N ALA A 141 16.16 2.70 -21.50
CA ALA A 141 15.31 3.67 -22.16
C ALA A 141 14.11 2.99 -22.85
N LEU A 142 12.95 3.61 -22.80
CA LEU A 142 11.69 3.07 -23.36
C LEU A 142 11.84 2.54 -24.82
N PRO A 143 12.57 3.21 -25.73
CA PRO A 143 12.79 2.65 -27.09
C PRO A 143 13.54 1.32 -27.10
N VAL A 144 14.41 1.07 -26.11
CA VAL A 144 15.11 -0.23 -25.98
C VAL A 144 14.14 -1.29 -25.51
N LEU A 145 13.32 -0.96 -24.50
CA LEU A 145 12.30 -1.88 -23.98
C LEU A 145 11.26 -2.21 -25.06
N MET A 146 10.85 -1.24 -25.85
CA MET A 146 9.93 -1.44 -26.97
C MET A 146 10.49 -2.42 -28.00
N ARG A 147 11.74 -2.23 -28.44
CA ARG A 147 12.40 -3.17 -29.36
C ARG A 147 12.49 -4.58 -28.80
N ARG A 148 12.72 -4.73 -27.48
CA ARG A 148 12.71 -6.05 -26.82
C ARG A 148 11.33 -6.67 -26.84
N LEU A 149 10.29 -5.89 -26.53
CA LEU A 149 8.90 -6.34 -26.58
C LEU A 149 8.53 -6.81 -28.00
N GLU A 150 8.84 -6.01 -29.02
CA GLU A 150 8.59 -6.37 -30.43
C GLU A 150 9.30 -7.67 -30.81
N LYS A 151 10.59 -7.79 -30.48
CA LYS A 151 11.34 -9.02 -30.73
C LYS A 151 10.75 -10.22 -30.00
N TYR A 152 10.30 -10.05 -28.77
CA TYR A 152 9.67 -11.12 -28.00
C TYR A 152 8.30 -11.51 -28.57
N ALA A 153 7.51 -10.55 -29.00
CA ALA A 153 6.18 -10.74 -29.57
C ALA A 153 6.23 -11.29 -31.02
N ALA A 154 7.36 -11.15 -31.71
CA ALA A 154 7.50 -11.54 -33.12
C ALA A 154 7.07 -12.99 -33.40
N LYS A 155 7.32 -13.90 -32.45
CA LYS A 155 6.94 -15.32 -32.55
C LYS A 155 5.43 -15.57 -32.59
N TRP A 156 4.62 -14.58 -32.23
CA TRP A 156 3.15 -14.73 -32.18
C TRP A 156 2.45 -14.12 -33.40
N TRP A 157 3.15 -13.31 -34.21
CA TRP A 157 2.52 -12.55 -35.29
C TRP A 157 1.90 -13.43 -36.37
N ASP A 158 2.46 -14.60 -36.64
CA ASP A 158 2.07 -15.50 -37.71
C ASP A 158 1.43 -16.81 -37.23
N SER A 159 0.75 -16.76 -36.06
CA SER A 159 0.06 -17.94 -35.53
C SER A 159 -1.06 -18.39 -36.45
N ARG A 160 -1.14 -19.70 -36.69
CA ARG A 160 -2.24 -20.32 -37.45
C ARG A 160 -3.47 -20.62 -36.60
N GLU A 161 -3.35 -20.57 -35.27
CA GLU A 161 -4.48 -20.82 -34.36
C GLU A 161 -5.38 -19.60 -34.25
N ALA A 162 -6.69 -19.79 -34.42
CA ALA A 162 -7.68 -18.71 -34.39
C ALA A 162 -7.67 -17.91 -33.08
N LEU A 163 -7.45 -18.58 -31.93
CA LEU A 163 -7.36 -17.92 -30.62
C LEU A 163 -6.13 -17.00 -30.57
N ASN A 164 -4.97 -17.50 -31.01
CA ASN A 164 -3.73 -16.72 -31.00
C ASN A 164 -3.77 -15.57 -31.99
N GLN A 165 -4.44 -15.73 -33.11
CA GLN A 165 -4.69 -14.62 -34.05
C GLN A 165 -5.51 -13.50 -33.40
N ARG A 166 -6.54 -13.85 -32.61
CA ARG A 166 -7.33 -12.85 -31.87
C ARG A 166 -6.49 -12.14 -30.80
N ARG A 167 -5.69 -12.88 -30.04
CA ARG A 167 -4.78 -12.35 -29.03
C ARG A 167 -3.75 -11.40 -29.66
N THR A 168 -3.17 -11.78 -30.77
CA THR A 168 -2.22 -10.96 -31.52
C THR A 168 -2.85 -9.67 -32.03
N LYS A 169 -4.10 -9.74 -32.51
CA LYS A 169 -4.85 -8.54 -32.91
C LYS A 169 -5.05 -7.58 -31.75
N ILE A 170 -5.40 -8.09 -30.57
CA ILE A 170 -5.55 -7.29 -29.34
C ILE A 170 -4.20 -6.64 -28.98
N LEU A 171 -3.12 -7.40 -28.96
CA LEU A 171 -1.78 -6.88 -28.65
C LEU A 171 -1.38 -5.75 -29.60
N ARG A 172 -1.61 -5.90 -30.91
CA ARG A 172 -1.36 -4.83 -31.89
C ARG A 172 -2.17 -3.56 -31.59
N GLN A 173 -3.44 -3.72 -31.23
CA GLN A 173 -4.29 -2.58 -30.88
C GLN A 173 -3.79 -1.87 -29.60
N LEU A 174 -3.29 -2.62 -28.62
CA LEU A 174 -2.71 -2.06 -27.39
C LEU A 174 -1.42 -1.29 -27.70
N MET A 175 -0.54 -1.83 -28.53
CA MET A 175 0.68 -1.15 -28.95
C MET A 175 0.36 0.16 -29.71
N GLN A 176 -0.60 0.14 -30.62
CA GLN A 176 -1.07 1.34 -31.32
C GLN A 176 -1.74 2.35 -30.38
N ALA A 177 -2.40 1.89 -29.31
CA ALA A 177 -2.98 2.80 -28.33
C ALA A 177 -1.93 3.61 -27.57
N GLY A 178 -0.69 3.12 -27.47
CA GLY A 178 0.44 3.86 -26.90
C GLY A 178 0.84 5.11 -27.67
N GLU A 179 0.44 5.23 -28.94
CA GLU A 179 0.66 6.42 -29.77
C GLU A 179 -0.41 7.52 -29.58
N LYS A 180 -1.47 7.19 -28.84
CA LYS A 180 -2.55 8.13 -28.56
C LYS A 180 -2.19 9.11 -27.44
N PRO A 181 -2.88 10.25 -27.35
CA PRO A 181 -2.69 11.20 -26.24
C PRO A 181 -2.85 10.53 -24.88
N GLN A 182 -2.14 11.05 -23.88
CA GLN A 182 -2.29 10.60 -22.50
C GLN A 182 -3.76 10.64 -22.05
N GLY A 183 -4.23 9.55 -21.43
CA GLY A 183 -5.61 9.43 -21.01
C GLY A 183 -5.89 8.10 -20.32
N LEU A 184 -7.15 7.92 -19.93
CA LEU A 184 -7.65 6.67 -19.37
C LEU A 184 -8.18 5.79 -20.51
N TYR A 185 -7.66 4.58 -20.60
CA TYR A 185 -8.07 3.59 -21.59
C TYR A 185 -8.62 2.36 -20.90
N THR A 186 -9.68 1.77 -21.44
CA THR A 186 -10.26 0.52 -20.96
C THR A 186 -9.94 -0.62 -21.92
N LEU A 187 -9.59 -1.77 -21.36
CA LEU A 187 -9.43 -3.02 -22.11
C LEU A 187 -10.56 -3.97 -21.73
N THR A 188 -11.46 -4.23 -22.68
CA THR A 188 -12.59 -5.14 -22.49
C THR A 188 -12.39 -6.37 -23.35
N VAL A 189 -11.85 -7.43 -22.75
CA VAL A 189 -11.65 -8.73 -23.40
C VAL A 189 -12.19 -9.84 -22.52
N PRO A 190 -12.75 -10.94 -23.11
CA PRO A 190 -13.19 -12.10 -22.34
C PRO A 190 -12.02 -12.75 -21.60
N THR A 191 -12.31 -13.43 -20.50
CA THR A 191 -11.33 -14.23 -19.75
C THR A 191 -10.62 -15.22 -20.70
N GLY A 192 -9.28 -15.24 -20.65
CA GLY A 192 -8.45 -16.05 -21.55
C GLY A 192 -8.18 -15.40 -22.93
N GLY A 193 -8.63 -14.17 -23.14
CA GLY A 193 -8.38 -13.41 -24.37
C GLY A 193 -7.03 -12.66 -24.40
N GLY A 194 -6.35 -12.55 -23.26
CA GLY A 194 -5.06 -11.89 -23.11
C GLY A 194 -3.94 -12.86 -22.76
#